data_d0fd14d8a96fa1c8ee0daa3ccf6273af
#
_entry.id   d0fd14d8a96fa1c8ee0daa3ccf6273af
#
_cell.length_a   1.000
_cell.length_b   1.000
_cell.length_c   1.000
_cell.angle_alpha   90.00
_cell.angle_beta   90.00
_cell.angle_gamma   90.00
#
_symmetry.space_group_name_H-M   'P 1'
#
loop_
_entity.id
_entity.type
_entity.pdbx_description
1 polymer ?
#
loop_
_entity_poly.entity_id
_entity_poly.type
_entity_poly.pdbx_seq_one_letter_code
_entity_poly.pdbx_strand_id
1 'polypeptide(L)'
;MSNYSAEDVKKLREKTGSGMMDCKKALDETNGDFNAAVELLRVKGAKDVGKREGRNASAGIVSGLVSNKSDGAFVEVNCETDFVAKTDDFIKLGDKVANLILNEKPKDIDALMNLQSEGKSVKQLLDEANAFMGEKVEIRRFAQFSGGYVSVYLHKPDPSLPAGVGAMVQLDQENEQVAKDIAQQIAAMAPIYLTRESVPAEVIESEKRVAEQTAREEGKPEAAITKIVEGRVGSYFKDFCLLEQAWVRDNKKTIADHLKENGVSVKQFARFKVGQS
;
A
#
# COMPACT_ATOMS: atom_id res chain seq x y z
N MET A 1 45.85 18.42 -10.44
CA MET A 1 44.57 19.11 -10.81
C MET A 1 43.53 18.02 -11.02
N SER A 2 42.33 18.20 -10.51
CA SER A 2 41.28 17.22 -10.72
C SER A 2 40.89 17.15 -12.21
N ASN A 3 40.80 15.93 -12.76
CA ASN A 3 40.45 15.70 -14.17
C ASN A 3 38.93 15.85 -14.45
N TYR A 4 38.20 16.52 -13.58
CA TYR A 4 36.75 16.74 -13.68
C TYR A 4 36.39 18.13 -13.16
N SER A 5 35.24 18.64 -13.60
CA SER A 5 34.68 19.93 -13.23
C SER A 5 33.65 19.82 -12.10
N ALA A 6 33.25 20.94 -11.49
CA ALA A 6 32.13 21.00 -10.56
C ALA A 6 30.82 20.63 -11.24
N GLU A 7 30.69 20.86 -12.54
CA GLU A 7 29.54 20.46 -13.34
C GLU A 7 29.45 18.94 -13.50
N ASP A 8 30.60 18.25 -13.64
CA ASP A 8 30.62 16.77 -13.68
C ASP A 8 30.19 16.18 -12.35
N VAL A 9 30.56 16.77 -11.21
CA VAL A 9 30.08 16.38 -9.88
C VAL A 9 28.56 16.55 -9.79
N LYS A 10 28.03 17.66 -10.29
CA LYS A 10 26.59 17.93 -10.32
C LYS A 10 25.84 16.91 -11.20
N LYS A 11 26.31 16.66 -12.41
CA LYS A 11 25.75 15.65 -13.32
C LYS A 11 25.78 14.24 -12.72
N LEU A 12 26.88 13.89 -12.05
CA LEU A 12 27.03 12.59 -11.40
C LEU A 12 26.02 12.45 -10.24
N ARG A 13 25.82 13.52 -9.46
CA ARG A 13 24.82 13.56 -8.41
C ARG A 13 23.39 13.42 -8.96
N GLU A 14 23.06 14.15 -10.01
CA GLU A 14 21.75 14.06 -10.68
C GLU A 14 21.49 12.66 -11.24
N LYS A 15 22.53 11.99 -11.75
CA LYS A 15 22.44 10.65 -12.31
C LYS A 15 22.36 9.54 -11.24
N THR A 16 23.01 9.72 -10.10
CA THR A 16 23.18 8.66 -9.08
C THR A 16 22.44 8.90 -7.78
N GLY A 17 21.91 10.11 -7.55
CA GLY A 17 21.32 10.52 -6.28
C GLY A 17 22.26 10.57 -5.08
N SER A 18 23.53 10.22 -5.28
CA SER A 18 24.55 10.19 -4.22
C SER A 18 24.88 11.58 -3.70
N GLY A 19 25.37 11.66 -2.44
CA GLY A 19 25.80 12.91 -1.85
C GLY A 19 26.91 13.60 -2.66
N MET A 20 26.97 14.95 -2.65
CA MET A 20 27.96 15.74 -3.40
C MET A 20 29.42 15.31 -3.10
N MET A 21 29.68 15.02 -1.82
CA MET A 21 31.04 14.59 -1.40
C MET A 21 31.35 13.17 -1.86
N ASP A 22 30.34 12.28 -1.96
CA ASP A 22 30.54 10.93 -2.45
C ASP A 22 30.76 10.93 -3.96
N CYS A 23 30.03 11.77 -4.70
CA CYS A 23 30.27 12.00 -6.14
C CYS A 23 31.68 12.54 -6.40
N LYS A 24 32.11 13.53 -5.60
CA LYS A 24 33.47 14.05 -5.70
C LYS A 24 34.53 12.98 -5.45
N LYS A 25 34.40 12.22 -4.35
CA LYS A 25 35.31 11.11 -4.03
C LYS A 25 35.34 10.05 -5.12
N ALA A 26 34.16 9.70 -5.69
CA ALA A 26 34.07 8.72 -6.76
C ALA A 26 34.81 9.19 -8.01
N LEU A 27 34.69 10.47 -8.40
CA LEU A 27 35.43 11.05 -9.51
C LEU A 27 36.96 11.14 -9.21
N ASP A 28 37.36 11.44 -7.97
CA ASP A 28 38.74 11.39 -7.55
C ASP A 28 39.32 9.97 -7.67
N GLU A 29 38.60 8.95 -7.17
CA GLU A 29 39.03 7.54 -7.22
C GLU A 29 39.08 6.98 -8.65
N THR A 30 38.27 7.52 -9.57
CA THR A 30 38.22 7.09 -10.99
C THR A 30 38.97 8.02 -11.93
N ASN A 31 39.79 8.96 -11.40
CA ASN A 31 40.52 9.93 -12.19
C ASN A 31 39.68 10.75 -13.18
N GLY A 32 38.43 11.04 -12.81
CA GLY A 32 37.47 11.80 -13.62
C GLY A 32 36.70 10.98 -14.63
N ASP A 33 36.84 9.65 -14.67
CA ASP A 33 36.01 8.79 -15.50
C ASP A 33 34.59 8.74 -14.92
N PHE A 34 33.65 9.38 -15.63
CA PHE A 34 32.28 9.54 -15.21
C PHE A 34 31.54 8.19 -15.12
N ASN A 35 31.75 7.27 -16.07
CA ASN A 35 31.07 5.99 -16.09
C ASN A 35 31.60 5.06 -14.99
N ALA A 36 32.90 5.02 -14.80
CA ALA A 36 33.54 4.30 -13.70
C ALA A 36 33.07 4.86 -12.33
N ALA A 37 32.92 6.19 -12.20
CA ALA A 37 32.40 6.82 -11.00
C ALA A 37 30.91 6.42 -10.72
N VAL A 38 30.07 6.34 -11.75
CA VAL A 38 28.68 5.82 -11.63
C VAL A 38 28.70 4.39 -11.10
N GLU A 39 29.54 3.52 -11.68
CA GLU A 39 29.63 2.12 -11.29
C GLU A 39 30.15 1.97 -9.84
N LEU A 40 31.18 2.75 -9.47
CA LEU A 40 31.71 2.79 -8.11
C LEU A 40 30.65 3.20 -7.09
N LEU A 41 29.84 4.23 -7.40
CA LEU A 41 28.76 4.68 -6.53
C LEU A 41 27.64 3.64 -6.42
N ARG A 42 27.32 2.93 -7.50
CA ARG A 42 26.37 1.80 -7.45
C ARG A 42 26.86 0.69 -6.51
N VAL A 43 28.13 0.30 -6.60
CA VAL A 43 28.73 -0.72 -5.72
C VAL A 43 28.73 -0.25 -4.25
N LYS A 44 29.07 1.02 -4.00
CA LYS A 44 29.01 1.60 -2.65
C LYS A 44 27.55 1.64 -2.13
N GLY A 45 26.61 2.08 -2.96
CA GLY A 45 25.19 2.12 -2.62
C GLY A 45 24.61 0.75 -2.29
N ALA A 46 24.97 -0.27 -3.07
CA ALA A 46 24.56 -1.65 -2.81
C ALA A 46 25.06 -2.20 -1.46
N LYS A 47 26.29 -1.85 -1.04
CA LYS A 47 26.80 -2.21 0.30
C LYS A 47 26.03 -1.54 1.43
N ASP A 48 25.49 -0.34 1.21
CA ASP A 48 24.72 0.38 2.21
C ASP A 48 23.26 -0.05 2.27
N VAL A 49 22.74 -0.69 1.23
CA VAL A 49 21.38 -1.28 1.23
C VAL A 49 21.21 -2.28 2.38
N GLY A 50 22.16 -3.21 2.55
CA GLY A 50 22.12 -4.18 3.65
C GLY A 50 22.12 -3.55 5.04
N LYS A 51 22.74 -2.38 5.22
CA LYS A 51 22.72 -1.66 6.49
C LYS A 51 21.35 -1.00 6.79
N ARG A 52 20.50 -0.84 5.78
CA ARG A 52 19.19 -0.20 5.90
C ARG A 52 18.06 -1.20 6.14
N GLU A 53 18.29 -2.52 5.98
CA GLU A 53 17.24 -3.53 6.14
C GLU A 53 16.51 -3.42 7.48
N GLY A 54 17.21 -3.15 8.57
CA GLY A 54 16.65 -2.98 9.91
C GLY A 54 15.96 -1.65 10.19
N ARG A 55 15.96 -0.69 9.22
CA ARG A 55 15.32 0.61 9.42
C ARG A 55 13.81 0.52 9.24
N ASN A 56 13.09 1.42 9.91
CA ASN A 56 11.64 1.50 9.79
C ASN A 56 11.24 2.31 8.56
N ALA A 57 10.49 1.71 7.65
CA ALA A 57 9.90 2.37 6.49
C ALA A 57 8.39 2.55 6.71
N SER A 58 8.00 3.62 7.40
CA SER A 58 6.61 3.91 7.78
C SER A 58 5.92 4.96 6.91
N ALA A 59 6.67 5.71 6.11
CA ALA A 59 6.13 6.54 5.04
C ALA A 59 5.99 5.74 3.75
N GLY A 60 5.43 6.32 2.70
CA GLY A 60 5.27 5.65 1.41
C GLY A 60 4.05 6.10 0.62
N ILE A 61 3.67 5.27 -0.35
CA ILE A 61 2.52 5.49 -1.21
C ILE A 61 1.72 4.21 -1.41
N VAL A 62 0.47 4.39 -1.81
CA VAL A 62 -0.35 3.34 -2.40
C VAL A 62 -0.53 3.65 -3.88
N SER A 63 -0.14 2.72 -4.75
CA SER A 63 -0.40 2.79 -6.19
C SER A 63 -1.36 1.69 -6.61
N GLY A 64 -2.16 1.95 -7.62
CA GLY A 64 -3.10 0.96 -8.14
C GLY A 64 -3.69 1.38 -9.48
N LEU A 65 -4.01 0.40 -10.29
CA LEU A 65 -4.54 0.60 -11.63
C LEU A 65 -5.47 -0.56 -12.02
N VAL A 66 -6.31 -0.29 -13.01
CA VAL A 66 -7.27 -1.25 -13.56
C VAL A 66 -7.08 -1.32 -15.07
N SER A 67 -7.12 -2.53 -15.63
CA SER A 67 -7.16 -2.80 -17.05
C SER A 67 -8.45 -3.54 -17.41
N ASN A 68 -9.01 -3.19 -18.56
CA ASN A 68 -10.22 -3.82 -19.12
C ASN A 68 -11.41 -3.89 -18.16
N LYS A 69 -11.45 -3.04 -17.14
CA LYS A 69 -12.47 -2.99 -16.08
C LYS A 69 -12.56 -4.28 -15.23
N SER A 70 -11.79 -5.30 -15.51
CA SER A 70 -11.86 -6.62 -14.87
C SER A 70 -10.59 -7.04 -14.17
N ASP A 71 -9.45 -6.44 -14.50
CA ASP A 71 -8.16 -6.77 -13.90
C ASP A 71 -7.63 -5.56 -13.14
N GLY A 72 -7.32 -5.74 -11.87
CA GLY A 72 -6.78 -4.68 -11.01
C GLY A 72 -5.52 -5.11 -10.28
N ALA A 73 -4.60 -4.17 -10.12
CA ALA A 73 -3.42 -4.29 -9.28
C ALA A 73 -3.36 -3.16 -8.28
N PHE A 74 -2.89 -3.46 -7.07
CA PHE A 74 -2.88 -2.55 -5.96
C PHE A 74 -1.66 -2.86 -5.08
N VAL A 75 -0.81 -1.88 -4.78
CA VAL A 75 0.45 -2.08 -4.07
C VAL A 75 0.73 -0.96 -3.07
N GLU A 76 1.30 -1.32 -1.93
CA GLU A 76 1.90 -0.40 -0.96
C GLU A 76 3.42 -0.48 -1.06
N VAL A 77 4.04 0.66 -1.38
CA VAL A 77 5.49 0.85 -1.40
C VAL A 77 5.87 1.81 -0.30
N ASN A 78 6.78 1.39 0.57
CA ASN A 78 7.19 2.16 1.75
C ASN A 78 8.61 2.71 1.61
N CYS A 79 8.85 3.85 2.28
CA CYS A 79 10.13 4.49 2.50
C CYS A 79 10.24 5.05 3.92
N GLU A 80 11.39 5.60 4.30
CA GLU A 80 11.60 6.11 5.66
C GLU A 80 10.86 7.43 5.90
N THR A 81 10.84 8.35 4.90
CA THR A 81 10.29 9.69 5.06
C THR A 81 9.22 10.05 4.01
N ASP A 82 8.37 10.99 4.37
CA ASP A 82 7.37 11.57 3.47
C ASP A 82 8.00 12.46 2.39
N PHE A 83 9.22 12.94 2.59
CA PHE A 83 9.98 13.67 1.57
C PHE A 83 10.27 12.79 0.36
N VAL A 84 10.78 11.57 0.58
CA VAL A 84 11.04 10.60 -0.49
C VAL A 84 9.73 10.12 -1.11
N ALA A 85 8.70 9.84 -0.30
CA ALA A 85 7.39 9.40 -0.78
C ALA A 85 6.74 10.35 -1.80
N LYS A 86 7.04 11.66 -1.73
CA LYS A 86 6.51 12.70 -2.62
C LYS A 86 7.32 12.90 -3.90
N THR A 87 8.48 12.25 -4.05
CA THR A 87 9.31 12.42 -5.24
C THR A 87 8.71 11.70 -6.45
N ASP A 88 8.86 12.29 -7.63
CA ASP A 88 8.40 11.68 -8.88
C ASP A 88 9.00 10.29 -9.12
N ASP A 89 10.26 10.09 -8.75
CA ASP A 89 10.94 8.82 -8.94
C ASP A 89 10.36 7.71 -8.05
N PHE A 90 9.96 8.05 -6.81
CA PHE A 90 9.31 7.10 -5.92
C PHE A 90 7.88 6.76 -6.40
N ILE A 91 7.13 7.76 -6.85
CA ILE A 91 5.79 7.57 -7.42
C ILE A 91 5.86 6.69 -8.67
N LYS A 92 6.80 6.98 -9.60
CA LYS A 92 7.02 6.15 -10.80
C LYS A 92 7.42 4.71 -10.47
N LEU A 93 8.19 4.50 -9.41
CA LEU A 93 8.53 3.16 -8.94
C LEU A 93 7.26 2.39 -8.50
N GLY A 94 6.39 3.02 -7.70
CA GLY A 94 5.12 2.44 -7.29
C GLY A 94 4.22 2.08 -8.47
N ASP A 95 4.09 2.97 -9.45
CA ASP A 95 3.29 2.75 -10.66
C ASP A 95 3.89 1.64 -11.54
N LYS A 96 5.22 1.58 -11.66
CA LYS A 96 5.92 0.51 -12.38
C LYS A 96 5.67 -0.86 -11.74
N VAL A 97 5.75 -0.94 -10.41
CA VAL A 97 5.46 -2.18 -9.68
C VAL A 97 3.99 -2.58 -9.84
N ALA A 98 3.05 -1.64 -9.72
CA ALA A 98 1.63 -1.91 -9.93
C ALA A 98 1.35 -2.46 -11.35
N ASN A 99 2.00 -1.89 -12.39
CA ASN A 99 1.91 -2.39 -13.77
C ASN A 99 2.47 -3.81 -13.91
N LEU A 100 3.58 -4.13 -13.26
CA LEU A 100 4.14 -5.49 -13.27
C LEU A 100 3.20 -6.49 -12.61
N ILE A 101 2.60 -6.13 -11.46
CA ILE A 101 1.61 -6.97 -10.78
C ILE A 101 0.40 -7.22 -11.69
N LEU A 102 -0.10 -6.18 -12.37
CA LEU A 102 -1.24 -6.30 -13.27
C LEU A 102 -0.99 -7.27 -14.43
N ASN A 103 0.19 -7.17 -15.05
CA ASN A 103 0.52 -7.91 -16.25
C ASN A 103 0.96 -9.35 -15.96
N GLU A 104 1.79 -9.54 -14.94
CA GLU A 104 2.46 -10.80 -14.65
C GLU A 104 1.74 -11.65 -13.59
N LYS A 105 0.82 -11.04 -12.83
CA LYS A 105 -0.03 -11.68 -11.82
C LYS A 105 0.76 -12.58 -10.84
N PRO A 106 1.79 -12.06 -10.16
CA PRO A 106 2.59 -12.82 -9.21
C PRO A 106 1.72 -13.37 -8.07
N LYS A 107 1.97 -14.61 -7.66
CA LYS A 107 1.18 -15.28 -6.61
C LYS A 107 1.47 -14.74 -5.20
N ASP A 108 2.68 -14.22 -4.95
CA ASP A 108 3.18 -13.75 -3.66
C ASP A 108 4.32 -12.74 -3.84
N ILE A 109 4.80 -12.19 -2.72
CA ILE A 109 5.90 -11.20 -2.71
C ILE A 109 7.19 -11.79 -3.30
N ASP A 110 7.50 -13.04 -3.01
CA ASP A 110 8.73 -13.67 -3.53
C ASP A 110 8.68 -13.81 -5.06
N ALA A 111 7.53 -14.20 -5.61
CA ALA A 111 7.32 -14.23 -7.05
C ALA A 111 7.44 -12.82 -7.66
N LEU A 112 6.84 -11.80 -7.03
CA LEU A 112 6.95 -10.41 -7.46
C LEU A 112 8.40 -9.93 -7.49
N MET A 113 9.19 -10.21 -6.45
CA MET A 113 10.59 -9.79 -6.35
C MET A 113 11.47 -10.39 -7.45
N ASN A 114 11.11 -11.56 -7.96
CA ASN A 114 11.85 -12.25 -9.03
C ASN A 114 11.39 -11.88 -10.45
N LEU A 115 10.28 -11.15 -10.61
CA LEU A 115 9.82 -10.69 -11.93
C LEU A 115 10.87 -9.81 -12.60
N GLN A 116 11.00 -9.98 -13.91
CA GLN A 116 11.95 -9.20 -14.71
C GLN A 116 11.27 -8.00 -15.36
N SER A 117 11.91 -6.85 -15.27
CA SER A 117 11.52 -5.62 -15.94
C SER A 117 12.76 -4.94 -16.51
N GLU A 118 12.79 -4.76 -17.83
CA GLU A 118 13.93 -4.10 -18.51
C GLU A 118 15.29 -4.74 -18.22
N GLY A 119 15.32 -6.09 -18.11
CA GLY A 119 16.56 -6.83 -17.84
C GLY A 119 17.01 -6.86 -16.38
N LYS A 120 16.18 -6.38 -15.44
CA LYS A 120 16.44 -6.38 -14.00
C LYS A 120 15.28 -7.02 -13.24
N SER A 121 15.57 -7.71 -12.15
CA SER A 121 14.52 -8.16 -11.24
C SER A 121 13.91 -6.98 -10.46
N VAL A 122 12.65 -7.13 -9.98
CA VAL A 122 12.02 -6.15 -9.08
C VAL A 122 12.89 -5.91 -7.85
N LYS A 123 13.51 -6.97 -7.31
CA LYS A 123 14.48 -6.84 -6.21
C LYS A 123 15.63 -5.89 -6.57
N GLN A 124 16.22 -6.05 -7.75
CA GLN A 124 17.28 -5.16 -8.21
C GLN A 124 16.80 -3.72 -8.41
N LEU A 125 15.57 -3.53 -8.89
CA LEU A 125 14.97 -2.19 -9.00
C LEU A 125 14.81 -1.53 -7.63
N LEU A 126 14.38 -2.28 -6.61
CA LEU A 126 14.30 -1.78 -5.24
C LEU A 126 15.66 -1.48 -4.64
N ASP A 127 16.67 -2.32 -4.86
CA ASP A 127 18.04 -2.10 -4.39
C ASP A 127 18.63 -0.83 -5.03
N GLU A 128 18.39 -0.59 -6.31
CA GLU A 128 18.77 0.64 -6.99
C GLU A 128 18.03 1.87 -6.43
N ALA A 129 16.73 1.75 -6.17
CA ALA A 129 15.93 2.81 -5.54
C ALA A 129 16.45 3.14 -4.13
N ASN A 130 16.73 2.11 -3.32
CA ASN A 130 17.37 2.27 -2.00
C ASN A 130 18.69 3.02 -2.07
N ALA A 131 19.54 2.67 -3.05
CA ALA A 131 20.83 3.32 -3.24
C ALA A 131 20.67 4.78 -3.68
N PHE A 132 19.76 5.03 -4.65
CA PHE A 132 19.51 6.35 -5.22
C PHE A 132 18.86 7.31 -4.22
N MET A 133 17.81 6.86 -3.53
CA MET A 133 17.04 7.69 -2.59
C MET A 133 17.74 7.85 -1.22
N GLY A 134 18.71 6.97 -0.91
CA GLY A 134 19.41 7.00 0.37
C GLY A 134 18.58 6.52 1.57
N GLU A 135 17.40 6.02 1.32
CA GLU A 135 16.45 5.49 2.30
C GLU A 135 16.13 4.02 2.05
N LYS A 136 15.62 3.33 3.08
CA LYS A 136 15.02 2.01 2.90
C LYS A 136 13.75 2.16 2.06
N VAL A 137 13.68 1.42 0.95
CA VAL A 137 12.49 1.29 0.10
C VAL A 137 12.10 -0.18 0.06
N GLU A 138 10.84 -0.48 0.32
CA GLU A 138 10.32 -1.85 0.31
C GLU A 138 8.91 -1.91 -0.28
N ILE A 139 8.56 -3.04 -0.90
CA ILE A 139 7.18 -3.39 -1.21
C ILE A 139 6.64 -4.11 0.01
N ARG A 140 5.66 -3.52 0.69
CA ARG A 140 5.09 -4.08 1.91
C ARG A 140 4.08 -5.16 1.62
N ARG A 141 3.17 -4.89 0.68
CA ARG A 141 2.08 -5.79 0.29
C ARG A 141 1.50 -5.39 -1.06
N PHE A 142 0.83 -6.32 -1.68
CA PHE A 142 0.04 -6.07 -2.87
C PHE A 142 -1.24 -6.91 -2.88
N ALA A 143 -2.18 -6.52 -3.74
CA ALA A 143 -3.37 -7.29 -4.08
C ALA A 143 -3.60 -7.24 -5.59
N GLN A 144 -4.20 -8.28 -6.13
CA GLN A 144 -4.60 -8.36 -7.52
C GLN A 144 -5.96 -9.04 -7.62
N PHE A 145 -6.83 -8.48 -8.46
CA PHE A 145 -8.15 -9.04 -8.72
C PHE A 145 -8.32 -9.26 -10.20
N SER A 146 -9.03 -10.32 -10.56
CA SER A 146 -9.36 -10.65 -11.96
C SER A 146 -10.80 -11.14 -12.07
N GLY A 147 -11.49 -10.70 -13.12
CA GLY A 147 -12.90 -11.02 -13.38
C GLY A 147 -13.89 -10.05 -12.77
N GLY A 148 -15.16 -10.14 -13.17
CA GLY A 148 -16.20 -9.20 -12.76
C GLY A 148 -15.89 -7.77 -13.15
N TYR A 149 -16.19 -6.83 -12.26
CA TYR A 149 -15.88 -5.41 -12.43
C TYR A 149 -14.97 -4.94 -11.30
N VAL A 150 -13.78 -4.46 -11.63
CA VAL A 150 -12.78 -3.99 -10.64
C VAL A 150 -12.67 -2.46 -10.69
N SER A 151 -12.63 -1.85 -9.51
CA SER A 151 -12.39 -0.41 -9.34
C SER A 151 -11.34 -0.17 -8.26
N VAL A 152 -10.50 0.84 -8.51
CA VAL A 152 -9.49 1.32 -7.54
C VAL A 152 -9.80 2.76 -7.19
N TYR A 153 -9.79 3.06 -5.91
CA TYR A 153 -9.86 4.42 -5.37
C TYR A 153 -8.58 4.74 -4.60
N LEU A 154 -7.88 5.78 -5.02
CA LEU A 154 -6.71 6.32 -4.35
C LEU A 154 -7.09 7.62 -3.66
N HIS A 155 -7.05 7.65 -2.33
CA HIS A 155 -7.38 8.84 -1.56
C HIS A 155 -6.20 9.79 -1.50
N LYS A 156 -6.34 10.93 -2.17
CA LYS A 156 -5.39 12.04 -2.16
C LYS A 156 -6.01 13.19 -1.37
N PRO A 157 -5.49 13.52 -0.17
CA PRO A 157 -5.99 14.66 0.60
C PRO A 157 -5.74 16.00 -0.12
N ASP A 158 -4.69 16.05 -0.95
CA ASP A 158 -4.34 17.12 -1.84
C ASP A 158 -3.98 16.54 -3.23
N PRO A 159 -4.43 17.12 -4.35
CA PRO A 159 -4.11 16.61 -5.70
C PRO A 159 -2.63 16.52 -6.01
N SER A 160 -1.79 17.35 -5.38
CA SER A 160 -0.33 17.38 -5.56
C SER A 160 0.40 16.28 -4.75
N LEU A 161 -0.30 15.62 -3.81
CA LEU A 161 0.29 14.60 -2.97
C LEU A 161 -0.04 13.19 -3.49
N PRO A 162 0.88 12.22 -3.31
CA PRO A 162 0.57 10.84 -3.59
C PRO A 162 -0.48 10.30 -2.61
N ALA A 163 -1.14 9.22 -2.98
CA ALA A 163 -2.12 8.58 -2.12
C ALA A 163 -1.43 7.76 -1.02
N GLY A 164 -1.75 8.06 0.23
CA GLY A 164 -1.33 7.26 1.39
C GLY A 164 -2.38 6.24 1.83
N VAL A 165 -3.59 6.32 1.28
CA VAL A 165 -4.69 5.38 1.53
C VAL A 165 -5.36 5.07 0.21
N GLY A 166 -5.77 3.82 0.02
CA GLY A 166 -6.58 3.45 -1.12
C GLY A 166 -7.36 2.18 -0.86
N ALA A 167 -8.26 1.89 -1.79
CA ALA A 167 -9.05 0.67 -1.79
C ALA A 167 -9.24 0.16 -3.21
N MET A 168 -9.25 -1.16 -3.34
CA MET A 168 -9.62 -1.86 -4.56
C MET A 168 -10.84 -2.74 -4.23
N VAL A 169 -11.85 -2.71 -5.09
CA VAL A 169 -13.07 -3.50 -4.95
C VAL A 169 -13.37 -4.26 -6.24
N GLN A 170 -13.87 -5.47 -6.10
CA GLN A 170 -14.40 -6.27 -7.20
C GLN A 170 -15.89 -6.51 -7.01
N LEU A 171 -16.68 -6.10 -7.99
CA LEU A 171 -18.10 -6.42 -8.09
C LEU A 171 -18.32 -7.63 -8.99
N ASP A 172 -19.46 -8.28 -8.86
CA ASP A 172 -19.89 -9.40 -9.73
C ASP A 172 -20.21 -8.95 -11.16
N GLN A 173 -20.67 -7.72 -11.34
CA GLN A 173 -20.99 -7.12 -12.63
C GLN A 173 -20.69 -5.63 -12.68
N GLU A 174 -20.68 -5.06 -13.88
CA GLU A 174 -20.33 -3.65 -14.09
C GLU A 174 -21.36 -2.70 -13.47
N ASN A 175 -20.88 -1.86 -12.55
CA ASN A 175 -21.57 -0.67 -12.06
C ASN A 175 -20.51 0.32 -11.54
N GLU A 176 -20.10 1.23 -12.39
CA GLU A 176 -19.00 2.16 -12.09
C GLU A 176 -19.28 3.03 -10.87
N GLN A 177 -20.51 3.57 -10.76
CA GLN A 177 -20.84 4.46 -9.65
C GLN A 177 -20.85 3.71 -8.32
N VAL A 178 -21.46 2.53 -8.27
CA VAL A 178 -21.49 1.71 -7.05
C VAL A 178 -20.07 1.26 -6.68
N ALA A 179 -19.26 0.81 -7.63
CA ALA A 179 -17.88 0.41 -7.36
C ALA A 179 -17.06 1.56 -6.75
N LYS A 180 -17.22 2.79 -7.27
CA LYS A 180 -16.59 3.99 -6.73
C LYS A 180 -17.08 4.31 -5.31
N ASP A 181 -18.39 4.24 -5.08
CA ASP A 181 -18.99 4.50 -3.76
C ASP A 181 -18.48 3.49 -2.71
N ILE A 182 -18.43 2.21 -3.08
CA ILE A 182 -17.92 1.15 -2.20
C ILE A 182 -16.41 1.30 -1.95
N ALA A 183 -15.61 1.60 -2.97
CA ALA A 183 -14.18 1.82 -2.78
C ALA A 183 -13.90 3.04 -1.86
N GLN A 184 -14.69 4.11 -1.96
CA GLN A 184 -14.61 5.25 -1.04
C GLN A 184 -15.03 4.89 0.39
N GLN A 185 -16.11 4.10 0.55
CA GLN A 185 -16.54 3.56 1.84
C GLN A 185 -15.42 2.76 2.50
N ILE A 186 -14.81 1.83 1.76
CA ILE A 186 -13.72 0.99 2.24
C ILE A 186 -12.52 1.84 2.67
N ALA A 187 -12.14 2.81 1.87
CA ALA A 187 -11.02 3.71 2.20
C ALA A 187 -11.28 4.49 3.50
N ALA A 188 -12.49 5.02 3.68
CA ALA A 188 -12.89 5.86 4.80
C ALA A 188 -13.13 5.05 6.08
N MET A 189 -13.95 3.98 6.00
CA MET A 189 -14.46 3.26 7.16
C MET A 189 -13.62 2.04 7.55
N ALA A 190 -12.61 1.70 6.76
CA ALA A 190 -11.63 0.65 7.06
C ALA A 190 -12.24 -0.70 7.49
N PRO A 191 -13.20 -1.28 6.77
CA PRO A 191 -13.69 -2.60 7.08
C PRO A 191 -12.55 -3.62 6.95
N ILE A 192 -12.62 -4.67 7.77
CA ILE A 192 -11.65 -5.78 7.76
C ILE A 192 -12.25 -6.98 7.02
N TYR A 193 -13.53 -7.19 7.17
CA TYR A 193 -14.26 -8.34 6.64
C TYR A 193 -15.36 -7.91 5.67
N LEU A 194 -15.71 -8.79 4.75
CA LEU A 194 -16.83 -8.53 3.84
C LEU A 194 -18.16 -8.73 4.55
N THR A 195 -18.33 -9.86 5.23
CA THR A 195 -19.55 -10.27 5.94
C THR A 195 -19.22 -10.79 7.34
N ARG A 196 -20.24 -11.04 8.16
CA ARG A 196 -20.07 -11.66 9.49
C ARG A 196 -19.44 -13.04 9.39
N GLU A 197 -19.85 -13.82 8.39
CA GLU A 197 -19.40 -15.19 8.18
C GLU A 197 -17.91 -15.27 7.85
N SER A 198 -17.33 -14.18 7.35
CA SER A 198 -15.89 -14.06 7.07
C SER A 198 -15.06 -13.71 8.30
N VAL A 199 -15.69 -13.38 9.44
CA VAL A 199 -14.98 -13.12 10.70
C VAL A 199 -14.53 -14.44 11.33
N PRO A 200 -13.23 -14.65 11.64
CA PRO A 200 -12.76 -15.85 12.29
C PRO A 200 -13.44 -16.07 13.66
N ALA A 201 -13.78 -17.34 13.97
CA ALA A 201 -14.48 -17.66 15.21
C ALA A 201 -13.69 -17.23 16.47
N GLU A 202 -12.34 -17.36 16.43
CA GLU A 202 -11.46 -16.91 17.52
C GLU A 202 -11.55 -15.41 17.78
N VAL A 203 -11.78 -14.59 16.74
CA VAL A 203 -11.96 -13.14 16.88
C VAL A 203 -13.27 -12.87 17.58
N ILE A 204 -14.37 -13.53 17.16
CA ILE A 204 -15.69 -13.38 17.78
C ILE A 204 -15.64 -13.79 19.26
N GLU A 205 -15.00 -14.92 19.59
CA GLU A 205 -14.85 -15.37 20.96
C GLU A 205 -13.97 -14.44 21.81
N SER A 206 -12.96 -13.84 21.21
CA SER A 206 -12.15 -12.80 21.87
C SER A 206 -12.97 -11.56 22.18
N GLU A 207 -13.75 -11.06 21.20
CA GLU A 207 -14.60 -9.89 21.40
C GLU A 207 -15.70 -10.14 22.46
N LYS A 208 -16.30 -11.35 22.50
CA LYS A 208 -17.22 -11.73 23.56
C LYS A 208 -16.58 -11.67 24.94
N ARG A 209 -15.37 -12.25 25.11
CA ARG A 209 -14.67 -12.23 26.39
C ARG A 209 -14.35 -10.81 26.85
N VAL A 210 -13.84 -9.97 25.93
CA VAL A 210 -13.56 -8.56 26.21
C VAL A 210 -14.82 -7.83 26.61
N ALA A 211 -15.92 -8.02 25.86
CA ALA A 211 -17.20 -7.40 26.13
C ALA A 211 -17.76 -7.81 27.51
N GLU A 212 -17.65 -9.10 27.86
CA GLU A 212 -18.10 -9.64 29.16
C GLU A 212 -17.28 -9.10 30.32
N GLN A 213 -15.96 -9.14 30.23
CA GLN A 213 -15.08 -8.60 31.25
C GLN A 213 -15.32 -7.10 31.47
N THR A 214 -15.39 -6.33 30.39
CA THR A 214 -15.66 -4.89 30.46
C THR A 214 -17.02 -4.60 31.13
N ALA A 215 -18.07 -5.39 30.80
CA ALA A 215 -19.37 -5.21 31.42
C ALA A 215 -19.34 -5.47 32.94
N ARG A 216 -18.58 -6.47 33.39
CA ARG A 216 -18.40 -6.73 34.82
C ARG A 216 -17.59 -5.62 35.53
N GLU A 217 -16.51 -5.15 34.91
CA GLU A 217 -15.73 -4.03 35.43
C GLU A 217 -16.53 -2.73 35.52
N GLU A 218 -17.48 -2.52 34.60
CA GLU A 218 -18.45 -1.42 34.64
C GLU A 218 -19.55 -1.62 35.70
N GLY A 219 -19.56 -2.73 36.44
CA GLY A 219 -20.55 -3.02 37.46
C GLY A 219 -21.97 -3.33 36.94
N LYS A 220 -22.07 -3.83 35.68
CA LYS A 220 -23.37 -4.19 35.13
C LYS A 220 -23.93 -5.43 35.83
N PRO A 221 -25.26 -5.50 36.04
CA PRO A 221 -25.92 -6.67 36.63
C PRO A 221 -25.65 -7.94 35.80
N GLU A 222 -25.35 -9.08 36.45
CA GLU A 222 -25.09 -10.36 35.77
C GLU A 222 -26.24 -10.74 34.79
N ALA A 223 -27.48 -10.48 35.15
CA ALA A 223 -28.63 -10.74 34.31
C ALA A 223 -28.63 -9.91 32.98
N ALA A 224 -27.91 -8.83 32.92
CA ALA A 224 -27.81 -7.98 31.73
C ALA A 224 -26.56 -8.28 30.85
N ILE A 225 -25.57 -9.01 31.39
CA ILE A 225 -24.27 -9.21 30.73
C ILE A 225 -24.44 -9.86 29.36
N THR A 226 -25.20 -10.94 29.24
CA THR A 226 -25.43 -11.64 27.96
C THR A 226 -25.91 -10.67 26.87
N LYS A 227 -26.92 -9.86 27.19
CA LYS A 227 -27.49 -8.89 26.25
C LYS A 227 -26.51 -7.78 25.88
N ILE A 228 -25.69 -7.36 26.84
CA ILE A 228 -24.63 -6.35 26.61
C ILE A 228 -23.56 -6.93 25.67
N VAL A 229 -23.14 -8.18 25.89
CA VAL A 229 -22.16 -8.87 25.04
C VAL A 229 -22.69 -9.00 23.62
N GLU A 230 -23.93 -9.47 23.43
CA GLU A 230 -24.56 -9.55 22.11
C GLU A 230 -24.61 -8.19 21.40
N GLY A 231 -24.95 -7.13 22.15
CA GLY A 231 -24.98 -5.77 21.62
C GLY A 231 -23.59 -5.26 21.18
N ARG A 232 -22.56 -5.52 21.98
CA ARG A 232 -21.16 -5.12 21.65
C ARG A 232 -20.61 -5.91 20.47
N VAL A 233 -20.83 -7.22 20.41
CA VAL A 233 -20.47 -8.03 19.24
C VAL A 233 -21.24 -7.59 18.00
N GLY A 234 -22.52 -7.23 18.16
CA GLY A 234 -23.31 -6.62 17.07
C GLY A 234 -22.72 -5.30 16.57
N SER A 235 -22.20 -4.46 17.48
CA SER A 235 -21.48 -3.23 17.09
C SER A 235 -20.18 -3.53 16.38
N TYR A 236 -19.42 -4.52 16.84
CA TYR A 236 -18.20 -4.97 16.16
C TYR A 236 -18.45 -5.31 14.69
N PHE A 237 -19.50 -6.08 14.39
CA PHE A 237 -19.85 -6.38 13.01
C PHE A 237 -20.20 -5.13 12.19
N LYS A 238 -20.94 -4.18 12.77
CA LYS A 238 -21.26 -2.91 12.10
C LYS A 238 -20.03 -2.04 11.82
N ASP A 239 -18.99 -2.15 12.65
CA ASP A 239 -17.77 -1.37 12.47
C ASP A 239 -16.83 -2.04 11.47
N PHE A 240 -16.70 -3.38 11.51
CA PHE A 240 -15.65 -4.08 10.79
C PHE A 240 -16.12 -4.94 9.60
N CYS A 241 -17.44 -5.19 9.44
CA CYS A 241 -17.97 -5.91 8.28
C CYS A 241 -18.55 -4.94 7.26
N LEU A 242 -17.96 -4.88 6.05
CA LEU A 242 -18.34 -3.94 5.00
C LEU A 242 -19.86 -3.87 4.76
N LEU A 243 -20.50 -5.04 4.62
CA LEU A 243 -21.92 -5.08 4.27
C LEU A 243 -22.82 -4.54 5.37
N GLU A 244 -22.36 -4.53 6.62
CA GLU A 244 -23.14 -4.02 7.77
C GLU A 244 -22.84 -2.58 8.13
N GLN A 245 -21.77 -2.01 7.57
CA GLN A 245 -21.46 -0.60 7.80
C GLN A 245 -22.59 0.29 7.29
N ALA A 246 -22.91 1.34 8.06
CA ALA A 246 -23.73 2.43 7.56
C ALA A 246 -23.01 3.12 6.40
N TRP A 247 -23.73 3.40 5.32
CA TRP A 247 -23.16 4.07 4.16
C TRP A 247 -22.80 5.53 4.49
N VAL A 248 -21.57 5.94 4.24
CA VAL A 248 -21.06 7.28 4.60
C VAL A 248 -21.83 8.44 3.96
N ARG A 249 -22.52 8.21 2.84
CA ARG A 249 -23.32 9.23 2.15
C ARG A 249 -24.79 9.24 2.59
N ASP A 250 -25.27 8.13 3.14
CA ASP A 250 -26.62 8.01 3.68
C ASP A 250 -26.62 7.00 4.85
N ASN A 251 -26.44 7.50 6.05
CA ASN A 251 -26.33 6.69 7.27
C ASN A 251 -27.61 5.94 7.67
N LYS A 252 -28.71 6.15 6.95
CA LYS A 252 -29.97 5.40 7.14
C LYS A 252 -29.94 4.07 6.40
N LYS A 253 -28.98 3.86 5.51
CA LYS A 253 -28.80 2.64 4.72
C LYS A 253 -27.49 1.96 5.10
N THR A 254 -27.50 0.64 5.04
CA THR A 254 -26.26 -0.13 5.07
C THR A 254 -25.65 -0.26 3.68
N ILE A 255 -24.40 -0.68 3.62
CA ILE A 255 -23.76 -1.03 2.34
C ILE A 255 -24.51 -2.19 1.66
N ALA A 256 -25.02 -3.17 2.44
CA ALA A 256 -25.86 -4.24 1.90
C ALA A 256 -27.12 -3.71 1.21
N ASP A 257 -27.80 -2.71 1.81
CA ASP A 257 -28.98 -2.08 1.22
C ASP A 257 -28.64 -1.36 -0.09
N HIS A 258 -27.54 -0.59 -0.09
CA HIS A 258 -27.06 0.13 -1.28
C HIS A 258 -26.74 -0.83 -2.44
N LEU A 259 -26.05 -1.92 -2.17
CA LEU A 259 -25.73 -2.95 -3.18
C LEU A 259 -27.00 -3.63 -3.71
N LYS A 260 -27.93 -3.99 -2.84
CA LYS A 260 -29.21 -4.63 -3.19
C LYS A 260 -30.07 -3.74 -4.10
N GLU A 261 -30.18 -2.46 -3.77
CA GLU A 261 -30.91 -1.47 -4.59
C GLU A 261 -30.37 -1.35 -6.01
N ASN A 262 -29.06 -1.59 -6.19
CA ASN A 262 -28.38 -1.51 -7.48
C ASN A 262 -28.19 -2.87 -8.17
N GLY A 263 -28.65 -3.97 -7.56
CA GLY A 263 -28.61 -5.31 -8.12
C GLY A 263 -27.20 -5.86 -8.33
N VAL A 264 -26.22 -5.41 -7.53
CA VAL A 264 -24.80 -5.85 -7.62
C VAL A 264 -24.33 -6.39 -6.27
N SER A 265 -23.26 -7.20 -6.29
CA SER A 265 -22.60 -7.70 -5.09
C SER A 265 -21.10 -7.49 -5.10
N VAL A 266 -20.52 -7.29 -3.92
CA VAL A 266 -19.05 -7.27 -3.74
C VAL A 266 -18.56 -8.70 -3.63
N LYS A 267 -17.56 -9.04 -4.46
CA LYS A 267 -16.87 -10.34 -4.40
C LYS A 267 -15.74 -10.31 -3.37
N GLN A 268 -14.92 -9.28 -3.43
CA GLN A 268 -13.78 -9.07 -2.54
C GLN A 268 -13.33 -7.61 -2.59
N PHE A 269 -12.53 -7.24 -1.61
CA PHE A 269 -11.89 -5.94 -1.57
C PHE A 269 -10.50 -6.01 -0.93
N ALA A 270 -9.69 -5.00 -1.17
CA ALA A 270 -8.44 -4.74 -0.47
C ALA A 270 -8.38 -3.27 -0.07
N ARG A 271 -7.83 -3.01 1.11
CA ARG A 271 -7.55 -1.66 1.60
C ARG A 271 -6.12 -1.58 2.10
N PHE A 272 -5.38 -0.60 1.60
CA PHE A 272 -4.06 -0.29 2.13
C PHE A 272 -4.05 1.13 2.68
N LYS A 273 -3.38 1.29 3.80
CA LYS A 273 -3.02 2.58 4.36
C LYS A 273 -1.55 2.49 4.75
N VAL A 274 -0.75 3.38 4.21
CA VAL A 274 0.68 3.45 4.43
C VAL A 274 0.99 3.42 5.92
N GLY A 275 1.94 2.53 6.30
CA GLY A 275 2.39 2.39 7.68
C GLY A 275 1.44 1.63 8.61
N GLN A 276 0.29 1.12 8.13
CA GLN A 276 -0.59 0.22 8.89
C GLN A 276 -0.34 -1.23 8.49
N SER A 277 -0.27 -2.11 9.48
CA SER A 277 -0.26 -3.58 9.31
C SER A 277 -1.64 -4.09 8.95
#